data_2609a681045dfd7ae0f466d71cbe0463
#
_entry.id   2609a681045dfd7ae0f466d71cbe0463
#
_cell.length_a   1.000
_cell.length_b   1.000
_cell.length_c   1.000
_cell.angle_alpha   90.00
_cell.angle_beta   90.00
_cell.angle_gamma   90.00
#
_symmetry.space_group_name_H-M   'P 1'
#
loop_
_entity.id
_entity.type
_entity.pdbx_description
1 polymer ?
#
loop_
_entity_poly.entity_id
_entity_poly.type
_entity_poly.pdbx_seq_one_letter_code
_entity_poly.pdbx_strand_id
1 'polypeptide(L)'
;ALVSRLMELDLEAFRRVERVNVEGALLTLAAAGRHLKAQGTGGDIVIISTKNVPCPGAGFGAYSSTKAACHQLGRIASLEMAEFGVRVNMVAPDAVFGAGPFKSGLWATVGPDRMRARGLDEAGLEEYYRSRNLLKARVTAEHVANAVLFFVTRQTPTTGATIPVDGGLPDATPR
;
A
#
# COMPACT_ATOMS: atom_id res chain seq x y z
N ALA A 1 5.25 4.37 -9.03
CA ALA A 1 6.02 5.12 -8.04
C ALA A 1 7.04 6.02 -8.74
N LEU A 2 7.45 7.08 -8.06
CA LEU A 2 8.47 8.02 -8.52
C LEU A 2 9.47 8.21 -7.39
N VAL A 3 10.76 8.12 -7.69
CA VAL A 3 11.85 8.40 -6.75
C VAL A 3 12.49 9.73 -7.16
N SER A 4 12.38 10.74 -6.30
CA SER A 4 12.97 12.06 -6.46
C SER A 4 13.08 12.75 -5.11
N ARG A 5 14.12 13.56 -4.91
CA ARG A 5 14.17 14.45 -3.74
C ARG A 5 13.08 15.50 -3.86
N LEU A 6 12.53 15.93 -2.74
CA LEU A 6 11.39 16.84 -2.72
C LEU A 6 11.67 18.17 -3.46
N MET A 7 12.88 18.70 -3.30
CA MET A 7 13.29 19.95 -3.98
C MET A 7 13.53 19.81 -5.49
N GLU A 8 13.65 18.58 -5.98
CA GLU A 8 13.91 18.25 -7.37
C GLU A 8 12.70 17.63 -8.05
N LEU A 9 11.58 17.49 -7.29
CA LEU A 9 10.40 16.80 -7.76
C LEU A 9 9.66 17.64 -8.81
N ASP A 10 9.60 17.11 -10.04
CA ASP A 10 8.85 17.70 -11.13
C ASP A 10 7.33 17.63 -10.87
N LEU A 11 6.65 18.76 -11.01
CA LEU A 11 5.22 18.86 -10.71
C LEU A 11 4.36 18.00 -11.65
N GLU A 12 4.69 17.88 -12.92
CA GLU A 12 3.92 17.06 -13.86
C GLU A 12 4.14 15.56 -13.57
N ALA A 13 5.34 15.18 -13.16
CA ALA A 13 5.61 13.83 -12.70
C ALA A 13 4.82 13.51 -11.42
N PHE A 14 4.74 14.45 -10.47
CA PHE A 14 3.90 14.34 -9.27
C PHE A 14 2.43 14.15 -9.64
N ARG A 15 1.87 15.02 -10.49
CA ARG A 15 0.47 14.96 -10.95
C ARG A 15 0.12 13.63 -11.62
N ARG A 16 1.05 13.02 -12.37
CA ARG A 16 0.83 11.68 -12.94
C ARG A 16 0.66 10.61 -11.86
N VAL A 17 1.45 10.66 -10.79
CA VAL A 17 1.33 9.73 -9.66
C VAL A 17 0.04 9.99 -8.87
N GLU A 18 -0.31 11.27 -8.67
CA GLU A 18 -1.54 11.70 -8.00
C GLU A 18 -2.80 11.21 -8.72
N ARG A 19 -2.87 11.40 -10.02
CA ARG A 19 -4.02 10.92 -10.83
C ARG A 19 -4.25 9.42 -10.66
N VAL A 20 -3.19 8.61 -10.61
CA VAL A 20 -3.36 7.16 -10.43
C VAL A 20 -3.71 6.82 -8.98
N ASN A 21 -2.96 7.35 -8.01
CA ASN A 21 -3.05 6.92 -6.62
C ASN A 21 -4.18 7.58 -5.84
N VAL A 22 -4.57 8.81 -6.20
CA VAL A 22 -5.61 9.58 -5.48
C VAL A 22 -6.90 9.62 -6.27
N GLU A 23 -6.90 10.20 -7.48
CA GLU A 23 -8.11 10.29 -8.29
C GLU A 23 -8.62 8.90 -8.67
N GLY A 24 -7.73 8.00 -9.12
CA GLY A 24 -8.10 6.63 -9.45
C GLY A 24 -8.68 5.87 -8.25
N ALA A 25 -8.10 6.04 -7.06
CA ALA A 25 -8.65 5.45 -5.84
C ALA A 25 -10.01 6.04 -5.47
N LEU A 26 -10.17 7.36 -5.52
CA LEU A 26 -11.44 8.05 -5.25
C LEU A 26 -12.54 7.57 -6.21
N LEU A 27 -12.26 7.54 -7.52
CA LEU A 27 -13.23 7.10 -8.52
C LEU A 27 -13.64 5.65 -8.32
N THR A 28 -12.67 4.78 -8.00
CA THR A 28 -12.94 3.36 -7.74
C THR A 28 -13.76 3.18 -6.47
N LEU A 29 -13.41 3.85 -5.37
CA LEU A 29 -14.16 3.80 -4.12
C LEU A 29 -15.59 4.31 -4.30
N ALA A 30 -15.77 5.43 -4.98
CA ALA A 30 -17.09 6.00 -5.25
C ALA A 30 -17.95 5.07 -6.14
N ALA A 31 -17.37 4.45 -7.16
CA ALA A 31 -18.08 3.53 -8.03
C ALA A 31 -18.46 2.24 -7.28
N ALA A 32 -17.51 1.65 -6.55
CA ALA A 32 -17.75 0.45 -5.74
C ALA A 32 -18.79 0.71 -4.65
N GLY A 33 -18.67 1.83 -3.94
CA GLY A 33 -19.62 2.23 -2.89
C GLY A 33 -21.04 2.37 -3.43
N ARG A 34 -21.22 3.07 -4.55
CA ARG A 34 -22.56 3.17 -5.20
C ARG A 34 -23.12 1.82 -5.62
N HIS A 35 -22.26 0.95 -6.17
CA HIS A 35 -22.67 -0.39 -6.60
C HIS A 35 -23.10 -1.25 -5.40
N LEU A 36 -22.28 -1.32 -4.35
CA LEU A 36 -22.56 -2.12 -3.15
C LEU A 36 -23.79 -1.59 -2.38
N LYS A 37 -23.98 -0.26 -2.33
CA LYS A 37 -25.20 0.35 -1.78
C LYS A 37 -26.44 -0.09 -2.58
N ALA A 38 -26.40 -0.01 -3.89
CA ALA A 38 -27.54 -0.40 -4.76
C ALA A 38 -27.80 -1.92 -4.68
N GLN A 39 -26.77 -2.74 -4.52
CA GLN A 39 -26.88 -4.19 -4.34
C GLN A 39 -27.61 -4.56 -3.03
N GLY A 40 -27.46 -3.77 -1.97
CA GLY A 40 -28.19 -3.96 -0.70
C GLY A 40 -27.77 -5.14 0.17
N THR A 41 -26.68 -5.86 -0.20
CA THR A 41 -26.18 -7.03 0.55
C THR A 41 -24.89 -6.75 1.31
N GLY A 42 -24.47 -5.47 1.36
CA GLY A 42 -23.17 -5.09 1.88
C GLY A 42 -22.02 -5.54 0.99
N GLY A 43 -20.81 -5.52 1.51
CA GLY A 43 -19.63 -5.91 0.75
C GLY A 43 -18.34 -5.65 1.49
N ASP A 44 -17.22 -5.94 0.81
CA ASP A 44 -15.88 -5.73 1.32
C ASP A 44 -15.02 -5.00 0.30
N ILE A 45 -14.34 -3.95 0.75
CA ILE A 45 -13.33 -3.22 -0.01
C ILE A 45 -12.02 -3.32 0.76
N VAL A 46 -10.96 -3.78 0.12
CA VAL A 46 -9.63 -3.81 0.71
C VAL A 46 -8.68 -2.96 -0.13
N ILE A 47 -8.12 -1.94 0.50
CA ILE A 47 -7.16 -1.04 -0.13
C ILE A 47 -5.74 -1.53 0.16
N ILE A 48 -4.97 -1.73 -0.89
CA ILE A 48 -3.53 -1.97 -0.75
C ILE A 48 -2.84 -0.63 -0.51
N SER A 49 -2.58 -0.37 0.74
CA SER A 49 -1.86 0.80 1.24
C SER A 49 -0.34 0.56 1.20
N THR A 50 0.40 1.09 2.13
CA THR A 50 1.85 0.88 2.23
C THR A 50 2.36 1.29 3.61
N LYS A 51 3.46 0.69 4.05
CA LYS A 51 4.20 1.14 5.25
C LYS A 51 4.66 2.60 5.12
N ASN A 52 4.77 3.14 3.90
CA ASN A 52 5.20 4.53 3.69
C ASN A 52 4.17 5.58 4.15
N VAL A 53 2.98 5.17 4.55
CA VAL A 53 2.01 6.08 5.20
C VAL A 53 2.50 6.46 6.60
N PRO A 54 2.73 5.53 7.54
CA PRO A 54 3.27 5.86 8.85
C PRO A 54 4.78 6.14 8.85
N CYS A 55 5.54 5.52 7.93
CA CYS A 55 7.01 5.62 7.88
C CYS A 55 7.50 5.91 6.47
N PRO A 56 7.46 7.19 6.04
CA PRO A 56 7.90 7.56 4.70
C PRO A 56 9.41 7.44 4.55
N GLY A 57 9.86 7.13 3.34
CA GLY A 57 11.29 7.10 3.01
C GLY A 57 11.72 8.33 2.22
N ALA A 58 12.94 8.81 2.45
CA ALA A 58 13.53 9.88 1.65
C ALA A 58 13.54 9.51 0.15
N GLY A 59 13.20 10.47 -0.70
CA GLY A 59 13.06 10.28 -2.15
C GLY A 59 11.71 9.70 -2.59
N PHE A 60 10.80 9.34 -1.66
CA PHE A 60 9.46 8.84 -1.98
C PHE A 60 8.35 9.87 -1.74
N GLY A 61 8.64 11.17 -1.82
CA GLY A 61 7.69 12.24 -1.53
C GLY A 61 6.37 12.10 -2.31
N ALA A 62 6.43 11.98 -3.64
CA ALA A 62 5.24 11.81 -4.47
C ALA A 62 4.47 10.52 -4.15
N TYR A 63 5.18 9.41 -3.97
CA TYR A 63 4.54 8.13 -3.66
C TYR A 63 3.90 8.14 -2.27
N SER A 64 4.64 8.54 -1.25
CA SER A 64 4.17 8.50 0.14
C SER A 64 2.98 9.43 0.37
N SER A 65 3.03 10.67 -0.14
CA SER A 65 1.93 11.63 0.01
C SER A 65 0.64 11.18 -0.69
N THR A 66 0.75 10.67 -1.92
CA THR A 66 -0.42 10.18 -2.67
C THR A 66 -0.99 8.89 -2.07
N LYS A 67 -0.15 8.00 -1.54
CA LYS A 67 -0.62 6.81 -0.81
C LYS A 67 -1.22 7.14 0.54
N ALA A 68 -0.73 8.18 1.23
CA ALA A 68 -1.36 8.68 2.45
C ALA A 68 -2.76 9.26 2.18
N ALA A 69 -2.93 10.02 1.08
CA ALA A 69 -4.23 10.49 0.64
C ALA A 69 -5.19 9.33 0.33
N CYS A 70 -4.74 8.32 -0.44
CA CYS A 70 -5.53 7.12 -0.72
C CYS A 70 -5.90 6.36 0.56
N HIS A 71 -4.98 6.22 1.50
CA HIS A 71 -5.24 5.58 2.80
C HIS A 71 -6.30 6.34 3.59
N GLN A 72 -6.22 7.66 3.64
CA GLN A 72 -7.22 8.49 4.33
C GLN A 72 -8.59 8.43 3.66
N LEU A 73 -8.66 8.38 2.32
CA LEU A 73 -9.92 8.12 1.60
C LEU A 73 -10.54 6.77 2.03
N GLY A 74 -9.73 5.74 2.20
CA GLY A 74 -10.21 4.45 2.71
C GLY A 74 -10.77 4.52 4.13
N ARG A 75 -10.13 5.27 5.02
CA ARG A 75 -10.63 5.50 6.37
C ARG A 75 -11.98 6.26 6.37
N ILE A 76 -12.11 7.28 5.54
CA ILE A 76 -13.38 8.02 5.38
C ILE A 76 -14.46 7.10 4.80
N ALA A 77 -14.13 6.33 3.76
CA ALA A 77 -15.05 5.37 3.15
C ALA A 77 -15.54 4.32 4.17
N SER A 78 -14.70 3.89 5.12
CA SER A 78 -15.12 2.96 6.17
C SER A 78 -16.19 3.54 7.11
N LEU A 79 -16.17 4.86 7.32
CA LEU A 79 -17.19 5.54 8.14
C LEU A 79 -18.50 5.74 7.36
N GLU A 80 -18.38 6.19 6.10
CA GLU A 80 -19.55 6.55 5.29
C GLU A 80 -20.30 5.35 4.73
N MET A 81 -19.61 4.23 4.47
CA MET A 81 -20.21 3.05 3.84
C MET A 81 -20.71 2.01 4.84
N ALA A 82 -20.39 2.16 6.13
CA ALA A 82 -20.80 1.22 7.17
C ALA A 82 -22.33 1.10 7.30
N GLU A 83 -23.06 2.19 7.10
CA GLU A 83 -24.55 2.19 7.13
C GLU A 83 -25.17 1.26 6.07
N PHE A 84 -24.43 0.96 4.99
CA PHE A 84 -24.87 0.04 3.92
C PHE A 84 -24.31 -1.38 4.11
N GLY A 85 -23.69 -1.69 5.26
CA GLY A 85 -23.08 -2.98 5.53
C GLY A 85 -21.79 -3.22 4.72
N VAL A 86 -21.18 -2.17 4.19
CA VAL A 86 -19.91 -2.23 3.45
C VAL A 86 -18.75 -1.97 4.40
N ARG A 87 -17.80 -2.90 4.42
CA ARG A 87 -16.57 -2.78 5.21
C ARG A 87 -15.42 -2.36 4.32
N VAL A 88 -14.64 -1.39 4.78
CA VAL A 88 -13.46 -0.89 4.06
C VAL A 88 -12.26 -1.01 4.97
N ASN A 89 -11.27 -1.82 4.57
CA ASN A 89 -10.07 -2.05 5.35
C ASN A 89 -8.81 -1.86 4.49
N MET A 90 -7.66 -1.77 5.12
CA MET A 90 -6.39 -1.50 4.48
C MET A 90 -5.37 -2.60 4.80
N VAL A 91 -4.55 -2.95 3.82
CA VAL A 91 -3.35 -3.76 4.02
C VAL A 91 -2.14 -2.90 3.67
N ALA A 92 -1.18 -2.80 4.57
CA ALA A 92 -0.01 -1.93 4.44
C ALA A 92 1.30 -2.75 4.36
N PRO A 93 1.67 -3.25 3.17
CA PRO A 93 2.91 -4.01 3.01
C PRO A 93 4.15 -3.11 3.01
N ASP A 94 5.28 -3.70 3.42
CA ASP A 94 6.61 -3.20 3.06
C ASP A 94 7.03 -3.77 1.69
N ALA A 95 8.31 -3.78 1.40
CA ALA A 95 8.86 -4.21 0.13
C ALA A 95 8.42 -5.62 -0.27
N VAL A 96 7.56 -5.71 -1.28
CA VAL A 96 7.13 -6.97 -1.89
C VAL A 96 7.88 -7.14 -3.20
N PHE A 97 8.85 -8.04 -3.21
CA PHE A 97 9.58 -8.42 -4.42
C PHE A 97 8.80 -9.47 -5.21
N GLY A 98 9.11 -9.60 -6.48
CA GLY A 98 8.51 -10.62 -7.32
C GLY A 98 8.86 -12.05 -6.86
N ALA A 99 8.05 -13.02 -7.23
CA ALA A 99 8.28 -14.44 -6.96
C ALA A 99 8.05 -15.26 -8.23
N GLY A 100 9.00 -16.15 -8.55
CA GLY A 100 8.93 -17.00 -9.74
C GLY A 100 8.75 -16.17 -11.03
N PRO A 101 7.74 -16.49 -11.86
CA PRO A 101 7.50 -15.77 -13.10
C PRO A 101 6.89 -14.37 -12.90
N PHE A 102 6.40 -14.05 -11.70
CA PHE A 102 5.73 -12.78 -11.40
C PHE A 102 6.74 -11.77 -10.86
N LYS A 103 7.18 -10.86 -11.70
CA LYS A 103 8.08 -9.78 -11.31
C LYS A 103 7.30 -8.57 -10.81
N SER A 104 7.86 -7.89 -9.81
CA SER A 104 7.28 -6.64 -9.31
C SER A 104 7.55 -5.49 -10.28
N GLY A 105 6.50 -4.91 -10.88
CA GLY A 105 6.62 -3.72 -11.71
C GLY A 105 7.12 -2.49 -10.94
N LEU A 106 6.84 -2.42 -9.64
CA LEU A 106 7.39 -1.37 -8.78
C LEU A 106 8.92 -1.48 -8.72
N TRP A 107 9.45 -2.66 -8.41
CA TRP A 107 10.89 -2.87 -8.29
C TRP A 107 11.62 -2.80 -9.63
N ALA A 108 10.97 -3.16 -10.74
CA ALA A 108 11.51 -2.90 -12.07
C ALA A 108 11.74 -1.41 -12.33
N THR A 109 10.88 -0.54 -11.78
CA THR A 109 10.97 0.92 -11.94
C THR A 109 11.95 1.56 -10.95
N VAL A 110 11.83 1.25 -9.65
CA VAL A 110 12.57 1.96 -8.60
C VAL A 110 13.83 1.22 -8.13
N GLY A 111 13.94 -0.06 -8.43
CA GLY A 111 15.05 -0.92 -8.01
C GLY A 111 16.41 -0.42 -8.48
N PRO A 112 16.62 -0.08 -9.77
CA PRO A 112 17.90 0.39 -10.27
C PRO A 112 18.45 1.60 -9.50
N ASP A 113 17.62 2.59 -9.19
CA ASP A 113 18.03 3.76 -8.43
C ASP A 113 18.35 3.42 -6.97
N ARG A 114 17.58 2.48 -6.39
CA ARG A 114 17.84 2.01 -5.02
C ARG A 114 19.10 1.18 -4.89
N MET A 115 19.39 0.33 -5.86
CA MET A 115 20.64 -0.42 -5.94
C MET A 115 21.82 0.52 -6.06
N ARG A 116 21.76 1.47 -7.01
CA ARG A 116 22.81 2.45 -7.24
C ARG A 116 23.10 3.31 -6.00
N ALA A 117 22.03 3.82 -5.36
CA ALA A 117 22.16 4.67 -4.18
C ALA A 117 22.77 3.97 -2.95
N ARG A 118 22.84 2.63 -2.95
CA ARG A 118 23.37 1.81 -1.85
C ARG A 118 24.60 0.97 -2.22
N GLY A 119 25.00 0.97 -3.47
CA GLY A 119 26.07 0.08 -3.95
C GLY A 119 25.68 -1.41 -3.85
N LEU A 120 24.41 -1.75 -4.06
CA LEU A 120 23.88 -3.11 -3.95
C LEU A 120 23.47 -3.64 -5.32
N ASP A 121 23.50 -4.95 -5.47
CA ASP A 121 22.82 -5.69 -6.54
C ASP A 121 21.38 -6.05 -6.14
N GLU A 122 20.66 -6.81 -6.97
CA GLU A 122 19.28 -7.19 -6.74
C GLU A 122 19.14 -8.04 -5.47
N ALA A 123 20.02 -9.03 -5.28
CA ALA A 123 20.02 -9.89 -4.10
C ALA A 123 20.36 -9.09 -2.82
N GLY A 124 21.32 -8.20 -2.89
CA GLY A 124 21.70 -7.30 -1.80
C GLY A 124 20.58 -6.33 -1.45
N LEU A 125 19.79 -5.87 -2.43
CA LEU A 125 18.64 -5.02 -2.18
C LEU A 125 17.53 -5.78 -1.48
N GLU A 126 17.21 -7.00 -1.90
CA GLU A 126 16.23 -7.85 -1.21
C GLU A 126 16.66 -8.13 0.23
N GLU A 127 17.92 -8.49 0.44
CA GLU A 127 18.48 -8.75 1.78
C GLU A 127 18.45 -7.50 2.66
N TYR A 128 18.76 -6.33 2.11
CA TYR A 128 18.64 -5.05 2.82
C TYR A 128 17.21 -4.84 3.36
N TYR A 129 16.19 -5.08 2.54
CA TYR A 129 14.81 -4.93 2.98
C TYR A 129 14.37 -6.01 3.96
N ARG A 130 14.84 -7.24 3.78
CA ARG A 130 14.59 -8.35 4.71
C ARG A 130 15.21 -8.08 6.09
N SER A 131 16.46 -7.63 6.12
CA SER A 131 17.22 -7.48 7.37
C SER A 131 16.74 -6.34 8.27
N ARG A 132 15.97 -5.37 7.76
CA ARG A 132 15.50 -4.24 8.57
C ARG A 132 14.23 -4.52 9.37
N ASN A 133 13.44 -5.55 9.07
CA ASN A 133 12.31 -5.92 9.89
C ASN A 133 12.69 -6.89 11.02
N LEU A 134 11.86 -6.95 12.07
CA LEU A 134 12.17 -7.72 13.29
C LEU A 134 12.25 -9.22 13.03
N LEU A 135 11.34 -9.75 12.20
CA LEU A 135 11.27 -11.19 11.89
C LEU A 135 12.33 -11.63 10.88
N LYS A 136 13.10 -10.69 10.29
CA LYS A 136 14.01 -10.95 9.18
C LYS A 136 13.31 -11.70 8.05
N ALA A 137 12.04 -11.40 7.84
CA ALA A 137 11.20 -12.07 6.87
C ALA A 137 11.22 -11.35 5.51
N ARG A 138 11.23 -12.14 4.45
CA ARG A 138 10.92 -11.66 3.11
C ARG A 138 9.40 -11.55 2.97
N VAL A 139 8.89 -10.34 2.76
CA VAL A 139 7.46 -10.13 2.51
C VAL A 139 7.13 -10.53 1.09
N THR A 140 6.12 -11.36 0.90
CA THR A 140 5.68 -11.86 -0.39
C THR A 140 4.27 -11.41 -0.75
N ALA A 141 3.88 -11.51 -2.01
CA ALA A 141 2.52 -11.23 -2.45
C ALA A 141 1.50 -12.16 -1.78
N GLU A 142 1.88 -13.40 -1.49
CA GLU A 142 1.04 -14.37 -0.77
C GLU A 142 0.75 -13.92 0.66
N HIS A 143 1.74 -13.38 1.37
CA HIS A 143 1.51 -12.80 2.71
C HIS A 143 0.50 -11.64 2.66
N VAL A 144 0.60 -10.79 1.63
CA VAL A 144 -0.36 -9.70 1.41
C VAL A 144 -1.75 -10.25 1.09
N ALA A 145 -1.84 -11.27 0.22
CA ALA A 145 -3.09 -11.93 -0.13
C ALA A 145 -3.77 -12.56 1.09
N ASN A 146 -3.01 -13.20 1.98
CA ASN A 146 -3.54 -13.77 3.23
C ASN A 146 -4.14 -12.69 4.15
N ALA A 147 -3.52 -11.51 4.22
CA ALA A 147 -4.10 -10.38 4.96
C ALA A 147 -5.39 -9.84 4.31
N VAL A 148 -5.49 -9.87 2.98
CA VAL A 148 -6.74 -9.55 2.26
C VAL A 148 -7.80 -10.59 2.57
N LEU A 149 -7.47 -11.88 2.50
CA LEU A 149 -8.39 -12.98 2.82
C LEU A 149 -8.94 -12.87 4.24
N PHE A 150 -8.10 -12.51 5.23
CA PHE A 150 -8.57 -12.27 6.60
C PHE A 150 -9.74 -11.28 6.66
N PHE A 151 -9.68 -10.18 5.90
CA PHE A 151 -10.77 -9.22 5.88
C PHE A 151 -12.01 -9.73 5.13
N VAL A 152 -11.84 -10.31 3.94
CA VAL A 152 -12.98 -10.66 3.07
C VAL A 152 -13.70 -11.95 3.49
N THR A 153 -13.06 -12.80 4.30
CA THR A 153 -13.71 -13.98 4.88
C THR A 153 -14.62 -13.68 6.08
N ARG A 154 -14.67 -12.41 6.51
CA ARG A 154 -15.62 -11.90 7.53
C ARG A 154 -15.58 -12.62 8.87
N GLN A 155 -14.40 -13.09 9.30
CA GLN A 155 -14.24 -13.78 10.59
C GLN A 155 -14.36 -12.83 11.80
N THR A 156 -14.23 -11.53 11.58
CA THR A 156 -14.37 -10.49 12.60
C THR A 156 -15.19 -9.32 12.10
N PRO A 157 -15.94 -8.60 12.95
CA PRO A 157 -16.70 -7.41 12.57
C PRO A 157 -15.77 -6.19 12.46
N THR A 158 -14.86 -6.20 11.48
CA THR A 158 -13.77 -5.21 11.35
C THR A 158 -13.99 -4.32 10.13
N THR A 159 -13.97 -3.00 10.34
CA THR A 159 -13.91 -1.97 9.30
C THR A 159 -13.01 -0.82 9.75
N GLY A 160 -12.38 -0.12 8.81
CA GLY A 160 -11.44 0.99 9.08
C GLY A 160 -10.07 0.54 9.60
N ALA A 161 -9.81 -0.76 9.71
CA ALA A 161 -8.57 -1.29 10.21
C ALA A 161 -7.47 -1.34 9.15
N THR A 162 -6.23 -1.30 9.61
CA THR A 162 -5.04 -1.48 8.77
C THR A 162 -4.20 -2.63 9.31
N ILE A 163 -3.93 -3.63 8.47
CA ILE A 163 -2.98 -4.71 8.80
C ILE A 163 -1.63 -4.40 8.14
N PRO A 164 -0.55 -4.18 8.92
CA PRO A 164 0.80 -4.11 8.37
C PRO A 164 1.27 -5.51 7.97
N VAL A 165 1.86 -5.63 6.78
CA VAL A 165 2.52 -6.86 6.29
C VAL A 165 3.97 -6.50 6.00
N ASP A 166 4.77 -6.38 7.05
CA ASP A 166 6.09 -5.75 7.00
C ASP A 166 7.17 -6.51 7.80
N GLY A 167 6.83 -7.67 8.37
CA GLY A 167 7.73 -8.44 9.23
C GLY A 167 8.08 -7.74 10.55
N GLY A 168 7.31 -6.71 10.92
CA GLY A 168 7.60 -5.91 12.10
C GLY A 168 8.65 -4.83 11.84
N LEU A 169 8.37 -3.90 10.94
CA LEU A 169 9.25 -2.74 10.73
C LEU A 169 9.06 -1.75 11.90
N PRO A 170 10.08 -1.51 12.75
CA PRO A 170 9.92 -0.75 14.00
C PRO A 170 9.37 0.66 13.81
N ASP A 171 9.84 1.35 12.77
CA ASP A 171 9.48 2.75 12.51
C ASP A 171 8.11 2.92 11.84
N ALA A 172 7.51 1.84 11.33
CA ALA A 172 6.27 1.93 10.55
C ALA A 172 5.00 1.64 11.36
N THR A 173 5.14 1.01 12.53
CA THR A 173 3.99 0.55 13.30
C THR A 173 4.16 0.95 14.75
N PRO A 174 3.26 1.76 15.33
CA PRO A 174 3.15 1.90 16.77
C PRO A 174 2.91 0.53 17.40
N ARG A 175 3.68 0.20 18.42
CA ARG A 175 3.62 -1.11 19.08
C ARG A 175 3.39 -0.94 20.56
#